data_1a6ae4b6949658a9530bce47ef1cf01f
#
_entry.id   1a6ae4b6949658a9530bce47ef1cf01f
#
_cell.length_a   1.000
_cell.length_b   1.000
_cell.length_c   1.000
_cell.angle_alpha   90.00
_cell.angle_beta   90.00
_cell.angle_gamma   90.00
#
_symmetry.space_group_name_H-M   'P 1'
#
loop_
_entity.id
_entity.type
_entity.pdbx_description
1 polymer ?
#
loop_
_entity_poly.entity_id
_entity_poly.type
_entity_poly.pdbx_seq_one_letter_code
_entity_poly.pdbx_strand_id
1 'polypeptide(L)'
;MAIKIIMLIVFFGTMIGVGLYCRKNATDVNGFVLGGRSVGPWLTAFAYGTSYFSAVIFVGYAGQFGWKFGLASTWIGVGNAVIGSLLAWMILGRRTRVMTQHLDSKTMPDFFGLRFDSNALKVIASIIVFIFLIPYTASLYNGLSRLFGMAFNIDYSVCIIVMAILTGIYVIAGGYMATAINDFIQGIIMIIGIIAVILAVLNSKGGFVAAYDALAMVEDPSLTKMPGAFASFLGPLPFDLICVVILTSLGTWGLPQMVQKFYAIKSEKSIETGTIVSTVFAVIVAGGCYFLGGFGRLYDIDVAKDGYDAVIPAMIEKLSPFLIAVVVILVLSASMSTLSSLVLTSSSTLTLDLIKGNIVKKMDDKKQLITMRVFIVIFIAISAVIAMVQYKSSVTFIAQLMGISWGALAGAFLAPFIYSLYWKGVTKSAVIVNFIFGCGLMITNMVAKSIFPVWLQSPINCGAFTMLAGLIIVPVVSLITPKLKAEKVEEVFACYEEK
;
A
#
# COMPACT_ATOMS: atom_id res chain seq x y z
N MET A 1 -30.79 1.72 8.44
CA MET A 1 -29.90 2.50 9.33
C MET A 1 -29.38 1.65 10.50
N ALA A 2 -30.21 1.06 11.34
CA ALA A 2 -29.81 0.32 12.56
C ALA A 2 -28.75 -0.77 12.30
N ILE A 3 -28.93 -1.63 11.29
CA ILE A 3 -27.97 -2.71 10.98
C ILE A 3 -26.56 -2.17 10.64
N LYS A 4 -26.47 -1.06 9.91
CA LYS A 4 -25.18 -0.42 9.57
C LYS A 4 -24.46 0.07 10.83
N ILE A 5 -25.20 0.68 11.76
CA ILE A 5 -24.67 1.19 13.03
C ILE A 5 -24.21 0.05 13.94
N ILE A 6 -25.00 -1.01 14.07
CA ILE A 6 -24.65 -2.19 14.88
C ILE A 6 -23.36 -2.83 14.34
N MET A 7 -23.26 -3.03 13.02
CA MET A 7 -22.05 -3.59 12.40
C MET A 7 -20.81 -2.71 12.65
N LEU A 8 -20.95 -1.38 12.61
CA LEU A 8 -19.85 -0.46 12.93
C LEU A 8 -19.43 -0.55 14.40
N ILE A 9 -20.38 -0.60 15.32
CA ILE A 9 -20.07 -0.73 16.77
C ILE A 9 -19.34 -2.05 17.04
N VAL A 10 -19.80 -3.16 16.47
CA VAL A 10 -19.15 -4.47 16.63
C VAL A 10 -17.75 -4.43 16.01
N PHE A 11 -17.60 -3.87 14.80
CA PHE A 11 -16.32 -3.77 14.12
C PHE A 11 -15.31 -2.96 14.94
N PHE A 12 -15.61 -1.72 15.29
CA PHE A 12 -14.70 -0.88 16.06
C PHE A 12 -14.46 -1.39 17.48
N GLY A 13 -15.49 -1.93 18.12
CA GLY A 13 -15.35 -2.56 19.45
C GLY A 13 -14.34 -3.72 19.41
N THR A 14 -14.39 -4.54 18.36
CA THR A 14 -13.44 -5.64 18.17
C THR A 14 -12.01 -5.10 17.93
N MET A 15 -11.84 -4.12 17.03
CA MET A 15 -10.52 -3.55 16.73
C MET A 15 -9.87 -2.91 17.96
N ILE A 16 -10.61 -2.13 18.73
CA ILE A 16 -10.13 -1.49 19.96
C ILE A 16 -9.86 -2.56 21.03
N GLY A 17 -10.74 -3.55 21.18
CA GLY A 17 -10.56 -4.66 22.12
C GLY A 17 -9.26 -5.43 21.87
N VAL A 18 -8.98 -5.75 20.62
CA VAL A 18 -7.69 -6.36 20.20
C VAL A 18 -6.51 -5.44 20.53
N GLY A 19 -6.62 -4.14 20.25
CA GLY A 19 -5.59 -3.15 20.58
C GLY A 19 -5.24 -3.13 22.07
N LEU A 20 -6.26 -3.09 22.92
CA LEU A 20 -6.09 -3.12 24.37
C LEU A 20 -5.53 -4.46 24.88
N TYR A 21 -6.00 -5.58 24.32
CA TYR A 21 -5.48 -6.91 24.64
C TYR A 21 -3.99 -7.04 24.31
N CYS A 22 -3.56 -6.52 23.16
CA CYS A 22 -2.18 -6.59 22.71
C CYS A 22 -1.24 -5.57 23.39
N ARG A 23 -1.75 -4.67 24.22
CA ARG A 23 -0.94 -3.67 24.93
C ARG A 23 0.22 -4.27 25.71
N LYS A 24 0.05 -5.48 26.23
CA LYS A 24 1.09 -6.24 26.93
C LYS A 24 2.29 -6.62 26.06
N ASN A 25 2.12 -6.69 24.75
CA ASN A 25 3.14 -7.05 23.78
C ASN A 25 3.89 -5.81 23.21
N ALA A 26 3.44 -4.61 23.57
CA ALA A 26 3.95 -3.34 23.08
C ALA A 26 4.69 -2.55 24.18
N THR A 27 5.47 -3.25 24.99
CA THR A 27 6.16 -2.68 26.18
C THR A 27 7.58 -2.23 25.88
N ASP A 28 8.18 -2.78 24.82
CA ASP A 28 9.51 -2.41 24.31
C ASP A 28 9.45 -2.06 22.81
N VAL A 29 10.53 -1.51 22.28
CA VAL A 29 10.60 -1.04 20.89
C VAL A 29 10.42 -2.18 19.90
N ASN A 30 11.04 -3.34 20.15
CA ASN A 30 10.95 -4.49 19.25
C ASN A 30 9.53 -5.09 19.22
N GLY A 31 8.89 -5.21 20.38
CA GLY A 31 7.48 -5.62 20.50
C GLY A 31 6.54 -4.65 19.80
N PHE A 32 6.74 -3.34 19.99
CA PHE A 32 5.89 -2.31 19.39
C PHE A 32 6.03 -2.22 17.86
N VAL A 33 7.26 -2.32 17.31
CA VAL A 33 7.54 -2.10 15.87
C VAL A 33 7.46 -3.38 15.06
N LEU A 34 7.85 -4.54 15.61
CA LEU A 34 7.98 -5.82 14.90
C LEU A 34 7.23 -6.99 15.55
N GLY A 35 6.45 -6.75 16.59
CA GLY A 35 5.77 -7.83 17.32
C GLY A 35 6.75 -8.86 17.90
N GLY A 36 7.95 -8.41 18.30
CA GLY A 36 9.02 -9.27 18.82
C GLY A 36 9.61 -10.25 17.81
N ARG A 37 9.42 -10.04 16.50
CA ARG A 37 9.81 -10.96 15.41
C ARG A 37 9.23 -12.38 15.58
N SER A 38 8.05 -12.47 16.19
CA SER A 38 7.40 -13.74 16.56
C SER A 38 6.06 -13.96 15.87
N VAL A 39 5.75 -13.16 14.84
CA VAL A 39 4.46 -13.19 14.15
C VAL A 39 4.35 -14.44 13.28
N GLY A 40 3.28 -15.20 13.48
CA GLY A 40 3.04 -16.44 12.75
C GLY A 40 2.73 -16.24 11.26
N PRO A 41 2.80 -17.30 10.43
CA PRO A 41 2.68 -17.20 8.98
C PRO A 41 1.33 -16.66 8.52
N TRP A 42 0.23 -17.04 9.12
CA TRP A 42 -1.12 -16.57 8.79
C TRP A 42 -1.29 -15.09 9.09
N LEU A 43 -0.90 -14.65 10.28
CA LEU A 43 -0.99 -13.23 10.65
C LEU A 43 -0.10 -12.38 9.73
N THR A 44 1.11 -12.84 9.42
CA THR A 44 2.02 -12.11 8.53
C THR A 44 1.49 -12.05 7.10
N ALA A 45 0.94 -13.15 6.58
CA ALA A 45 0.39 -13.20 5.24
C ALA A 45 -0.83 -12.29 5.06
N PHE A 46 -1.75 -12.32 6.03
CA PHE A 46 -2.90 -11.42 6.04
C PHE A 46 -2.46 -9.97 6.23
N ALA A 47 -1.53 -9.68 7.15
CA ALA A 47 -0.99 -8.35 7.34
C ALA A 47 -0.29 -7.82 6.07
N TYR A 48 0.40 -8.67 5.30
CA TYR A 48 0.96 -8.31 4.00
C TYR A 48 -0.16 -8.01 3.00
N GLY A 49 -1.10 -8.93 2.82
CA GLY A 49 -2.20 -8.78 1.86
C GLY A 49 -3.08 -7.56 2.14
N THR A 50 -3.52 -7.37 3.38
CA THR A 50 -4.40 -6.27 3.77
C THR A 50 -3.71 -4.90 3.78
N SER A 51 -2.41 -4.84 4.08
CA SER A 51 -1.65 -3.58 4.01
C SER A 51 -1.46 -3.06 2.60
N TYR A 52 -1.55 -3.94 1.62
CA TYR A 52 -1.49 -3.64 0.21
C TYR A 52 -2.86 -3.23 -0.36
N PHE A 53 -3.93 -3.85 0.15
CA PHE A 53 -5.29 -3.67 -0.32
C PHE A 53 -6.07 -2.69 0.57
N SER A 54 -6.57 -1.60 -0.01
CA SER A 54 -7.19 -0.51 0.73
C SER A 54 -8.40 0.09 0.00
N ALA A 55 -9.07 1.06 0.63
CA ALA A 55 -10.09 1.87 -0.05
C ALA A 55 -9.56 2.54 -1.32
N VAL A 56 -8.28 2.87 -1.39
CA VAL A 56 -7.65 3.43 -2.60
C VAL A 56 -7.75 2.45 -3.76
N ILE A 57 -7.50 1.17 -3.50
CA ILE A 57 -7.62 0.11 -4.52
C ILE A 57 -9.09 -0.12 -4.86
N PHE A 58 -9.96 -0.28 -3.86
CA PHE A 58 -11.37 -0.61 -4.09
C PHE A 58 -12.15 0.55 -4.73
N VAL A 59 -12.04 1.76 -4.22
CA VAL A 59 -12.80 2.92 -4.72
C VAL A 59 -12.05 3.61 -5.86
N GLY A 60 -10.78 3.99 -5.63
CA GLY A 60 -10.00 4.77 -6.59
C GLY A 60 -9.53 3.96 -7.79
N TYR A 61 -8.71 2.93 -7.56
CA TYR A 61 -8.07 2.18 -8.65
C TYR A 61 -9.06 1.29 -9.41
N ALA A 62 -9.88 0.51 -8.71
CA ALA A 62 -10.87 -0.33 -9.36
C ALA A 62 -11.89 0.51 -10.14
N GLY A 63 -12.32 1.66 -9.60
CA GLY A 63 -13.21 2.59 -10.30
C GLY A 63 -12.54 3.19 -11.53
N GLN A 64 -11.38 3.85 -11.37
CA GLN A 64 -10.70 4.53 -12.47
C GLN A 64 -10.21 3.56 -13.55
N PHE A 65 -9.56 2.48 -13.18
CA PHE A 65 -8.97 1.56 -14.15
C PHE A 65 -9.98 0.60 -14.73
N GLY A 66 -11.01 0.20 -13.96
CA GLY A 66 -12.15 -0.50 -14.51
C GLY A 66 -12.87 0.32 -15.58
N TRP A 67 -13.09 1.60 -15.33
CA TRP A 67 -13.67 2.50 -16.34
C TRP A 67 -12.81 2.65 -17.58
N LYS A 68 -11.48 2.80 -17.42
CA LYS A 68 -10.54 2.99 -18.52
C LYS A 68 -10.26 1.73 -19.31
N PHE A 69 -10.14 0.57 -18.68
CA PHE A 69 -9.67 -0.65 -19.32
C PHE A 69 -10.76 -1.72 -19.47
N GLY A 70 -11.92 -1.54 -18.85
CA GLY A 70 -12.95 -2.57 -18.80
C GLY A 70 -12.46 -3.82 -18.05
N LEU A 71 -12.80 -5.01 -18.54
CA LEU A 71 -12.39 -6.29 -17.95
C LEU A 71 -10.87 -6.52 -17.95
N ALA A 72 -10.15 -5.87 -18.87
CA ALA A 72 -8.68 -5.95 -18.88
C ALA A 72 -8.04 -5.39 -17.59
N SER A 73 -8.75 -4.57 -16.79
CA SER A 73 -8.30 -4.16 -15.47
C SER A 73 -8.01 -5.33 -14.52
N THR A 74 -8.61 -6.50 -14.74
CA THR A 74 -8.33 -7.73 -13.99
C THR A 74 -6.84 -8.13 -14.05
N TRP A 75 -6.13 -7.78 -15.11
CA TRP A 75 -4.67 -8.01 -15.22
C TRP A 75 -3.87 -7.28 -14.15
N ILE A 76 -4.38 -6.17 -13.63
CA ILE A 76 -3.75 -5.48 -12.50
C ILE A 76 -3.80 -6.40 -11.28
N GLY A 77 -4.95 -7.02 -11.00
CA GLY A 77 -5.11 -7.97 -9.92
C GLY A 77 -4.25 -9.23 -10.09
N VAL A 78 -4.13 -9.75 -11.31
CA VAL A 78 -3.23 -10.88 -11.63
C VAL A 78 -1.77 -10.50 -11.38
N GLY A 79 -1.33 -9.33 -11.85
CA GLY A 79 0.01 -8.80 -11.60
C GLY A 79 0.28 -8.65 -10.10
N ASN A 80 -0.70 -8.14 -9.37
CA ASN A 80 -0.61 -7.98 -7.93
C ASN A 80 -0.48 -9.33 -7.18
N ALA A 81 -1.18 -10.36 -7.63
CA ALA A 81 -1.07 -11.70 -7.04
C ALA A 81 0.26 -12.38 -7.40
N VAL A 82 0.65 -12.32 -8.67
CA VAL A 82 1.86 -13.03 -9.15
C VAL A 82 3.12 -12.24 -8.81
N ILE A 83 3.22 -10.99 -9.22
CA ILE A 83 4.43 -10.17 -9.02
C ILE A 83 4.42 -9.56 -7.62
N GLY A 84 3.32 -8.92 -7.23
CA GLY A 84 3.21 -8.18 -5.97
C GLY A 84 3.16 -9.06 -4.73
N SER A 85 2.71 -10.31 -4.83
CA SER A 85 2.67 -11.26 -3.72
C SER A 85 3.58 -12.47 -3.94
N LEU A 86 3.26 -13.39 -4.84
CA LEU A 86 4.00 -14.64 -5.00
C LEU A 86 5.51 -14.41 -5.16
N LEU A 87 5.91 -13.66 -6.18
CA LEU A 87 7.33 -13.38 -6.43
C LEU A 87 7.97 -12.52 -5.33
N ALA A 88 7.24 -11.56 -4.75
CA ALA A 88 7.74 -10.76 -3.63
C ALA A 88 8.12 -11.64 -2.43
N TRP A 89 7.26 -12.58 -2.05
CA TRP A 89 7.54 -13.52 -0.95
C TRP A 89 8.69 -14.48 -1.27
N MET A 90 8.73 -15.02 -2.49
CA MET A 90 9.79 -15.95 -2.92
C MET A 90 11.16 -15.26 -2.98
N ILE A 91 11.20 -14.05 -3.53
CA ILE A 91 12.46 -13.32 -3.77
C ILE A 91 12.90 -12.57 -2.51
N LEU A 92 12.00 -11.80 -1.89
CA LEU A 92 12.38 -10.93 -0.76
C LEU A 92 12.26 -11.64 0.60
N GLY A 93 11.26 -12.49 0.80
CA GLY A 93 10.85 -12.97 2.11
C GLY A 93 12.00 -13.53 2.95
N ARG A 94 12.66 -14.59 2.46
CA ARG A 94 13.76 -15.24 3.20
C ARG A 94 14.96 -14.31 3.38
N ARG A 95 15.43 -13.69 2.28
CA ARG A 95 16.63 -12.86 2.34
C ARG A 95 16.45 -11.63 3.20
N THR A 96 15.29 -10.99 3.13
CA THR A 96 14.98 -9.85 3.99
C THR A 96 14.98 -10.28 5.45
N ARG A 97 14.27 -11.36 5.79
CA ARG A 97 14.20 -11.84 7.18
C ARG A 97 15.59 -12.14 7.76
N VAL A 98 16.38 -12.92 7.05
CA VAL A 98 17.70 -13.37 7.53
C VAL A 98 18.65 -12.20 7.71
N MET A 99 18.81 -11.34 6.69
CA MET A 99 19.74 -10.21 6.77
C MET A 99 19.29 -9.16 7.78
N THR A 100 17.99 -8.84 7.87
CA THR A 100 17.49 -7.85 8.84
C THR A 100 17.58 -8.33 10.27
N GLN A 101 17.49 -9.64 10.50
CA GLN A 101 17.70 -10.24 11.82
C GLN A 101 19.18 -10.23 12.19
N HIS A 102 20.08 -10.55 11.26
CA HIS A 102 21.52 -10.51 11.46
C HIS A 102 22.01 -9.09 11.79
N LEU A 103 21.52 -8.10 11.07
CA LEU A 103 21.84 -6.69 11.29
C LEU A 103 21.09 -6.05 12.48
N ASP A 104 20.14 -6.74 13.10
CA ASP A 104 19.17 -6.20 14.07
C ASP A 104 18.46 -4.93 13.58
N SER A 105 18.23 -4.80 12.27
CA SER A 105 17.54 -3.65 11.71
C SER A 105 16.04 -3.73 11.99
N LYS A 106 15.43 -2.60 12.40
CA LYS A 106 14.02 -2.52 12.77
C LYS A 106 13.13 -1.88 11.70
N THR A 107 13.75 -1.11 10.82
CA THR A 107 13.07 -0.36 9.75
C THR A 107 13.85 -0.50 8.44
N MET A 108 13.24 -0.13 7.31
CA MET A 108 13.95 -0.12 6.03
C MET A 108 15.06 0.95 5.98
N PRO A 109 14.89 2.18 6.50
CA PRO A 109 16.00 3.13 6.62
C PRO A 109 17.16 2.62 7.48
N ASP A 110 16.84 1.95 8.60
CA ASP A 110 17.85 1.34 9.46
C ASP A 110 18.65 0.25 8.73
N PHE A 111 17.97 -0.55 7.91
CA PHE A 111 18.63 -1.52 7.05
C PHE A 111 19.66 -0.86 6.11
N PHE A 112 19.29 0.23 5.42
CA PHE A 112 20.25 0.95 4.57
C PHE A 112 21.40 1.52 5.38
N GLY A 113 21.13 2.08 6.55
CA GLY A 113 22.16 2.58 7.45
C GLY A 113 23.19 1.53 7.83
N LEU A 114 22.72 0.37 8.28
CA LEU A 114 23.56 -0.74 8.75
C LEU A 114 24.26 -1.49 7.60
N ARG A 115 23.56 -1.72 6.49
CA ARG A 115 24.08 -2.42 5.31
C ARG A 115 25.26 -1.66 4.68
N PHE A 116 25.18 -0.34 4.65
CA PHE A 116 26.16 0.53 4.01
C PHE A 116 27.07 1.27 4.99
N ASP A 117 26.96 1.04 6.29
CA ASP A 117 27.68 1.78 7.33
C ASP A 117 27.57 3.30 7.08
N SER A 118 26.32 3.81 7.00
CA SER A 118 26.04 5.18 6.62
C SER A 118 24.82 5.76 7.33
N ASN A 119 25.08 6.57 8.36
CA ASN A 119 24.00 7.29 9.03
C ASN A 119 23.27 8.27 8.09
N ALA A 120 23.97 8.84 7.10
CA ALA A 120 23.35 9.72 6.12
C ALA A 120 22.26 9.00 5.30
N LEU A 121 22.53 7.77 4.83
CA LEU A 121 21.53 6.96 4.13
C LEU A 121 20.31 6.66 4.99
N LYS A 122 20.52 6.32 6.27
CA LYS A 122 19.47 6.08 7.24
C LYS A 122 18.57 7.31 7.40
N VAL A 123 19.17 8.49 7.59
CA VAL A 123 18.43 9.75 7.78
C VAL A 123 17.69 10.16 6.51
N ILE A 124 18.34 10.12 5.35
CA ILE A 124 17.69 10.46 4.07
C ILE A 124 16.52 9.53 3.80
N ALA A 125 16.71 8.22 3.95
CA ALA A 125 15.64 7.24 3.75
C ALA A 125 14.47 7.48 4.72
N SER A 126 14.72 7.83 5.98
CA SER A 126 13.67 8.10 6.96
C SER A 126 12.82 9.33 6.60
N ILE A 127 13.46 10.38 6.08
CA ILE A 127 12.78 11.57 5.59
C ILE A 127 11.90 11.25 4.38
N ILE A 128 12.42 10.48 3.42
CA ILE A 128 11.68 10.03 2.23
C ILE A 128 10.44 9.23 2.66
N VAL A 129 10.59 8.27 3.56
CA VAL A 129 9.48 7.47 4.09
C VAL A 129 8.42 8.35 4.71
N PHE A 130 8.81 9.24 5.63
CA PHE A 130 7.84 10.09 6.32
C PHE A 130 7.05 10.99 5.36
N ILE A 131 7.75 11.67 4.45
CA ILE A 131 7.11 12.62 3.52
C ILE A 131 6.16 11.90 2.56
N PHE A 132 6.62 10.82 1.91
CA PHE A 132 5.85 10.19 0.84
C PHE A 132 4.78 9.20 1.32
N LEU A 133 4.77 8.79 2.59
CA LEU A 133 3.63 8.07 3.15
C LEU A 133 2.42 8.99 3.41
N ILE A 134 2.60 10.30 3.54
CA ILE A 134 1.51 11.26 3.79
C ILE A 134 0.48 11.29 2.63
N PRO A 135 0.86 11.47 1.35
CA PRO A 135 -0.10 11.43 0.24
C PRO A 135 -0.89 10.12 0.16
N TYR A 136 -0.24 8.99 0.44
CA TYR A 136 -0.93 7.69 0.49
C TYR A 136 -1.97 7.65 1.60
N THR A 137 -1.63 8.09 2.80
CA THR A 137 -2.57 8.15 3.93
C THR A 137 -3.73 9.10 3.65
N ALA A 138 -3.48 10.25 3.03
CA ALA A 138 -4.52 11.17 2.61
C ALA A 138 -5.48 10.54 1.58
N SER A 139 -4.96 9.77 0.62
CA SER A 139 -5.79 9.06 -0.36
C SER A 139 -6.72 8.01 0.28
N LEU A 140 -6.29 7.37 1.38
CA LEU A 140 -7.12 6.44 2.15
C LEU A 140 -8.32 7.13 2.77
N TYR A 141 -8.11 8.29 3.40
CA TYR A 141 -9.20 9.08 3.97
C TYR A 141 -10.19 9.52 2.90
N ASN A 142 -9.70 9.94 1.73
CA ASN A 142 -10.54 10.33 0.61
C ASN A 142 -11.42 9.17 0.10
N GLY A 143 -10.83 7.98 -0.11
CA GLY A 143 -11.57 6.81 -0.57
C GLY A 143 -12.65 6.36 0.42
N LEU A 144 -12.29 6.34 1.70
CA LEU A 144 -13.19 5.94 2.77
C LEU A 144 -14.36 6.92 2.93
N SER A 145 -14.08 8.22 2.92
CA SER A 145 -15.09 9.25 3.16
C SER A 145 -16.13 9.34 2.04
N ARG A 146 -15.76 9.07 0.78
CA ARG A 146 -16.73 9.00 -0.32
C ARG A 146 -17.74 7.89 -0.10
N LEU A 147 -17.31 6.71 0.32
CA LEU A 147 -18.19 5.60 0.59
C LEU A 147 -19.08 5.84 1.81
N PHE A 148 -18.53 6.42 2.88
CA PHE A 148 -19.29 6.78 4.07
C PHE A 148 -20.32 7.87 3.80
N GLY A 149 -19.96 8.88 3.02
CA GLY A 149 -20.89 9.92 2.59
C GLY A 149 -22.10 9.32 1.88
N MET A 150 -21.87 8.41 0.92
CA MET A 150 -22.93 7.69 0.21
C MET A 150 -23.75 6.80 1.16
N ALA A 151 -23.12 6.03 2.02
CA ALA A 151 -23.80 5.04 2.84
C ALA A 151 -24.61 5.62 4.02
N PHE A 152 -24.20 6.76 4.57
CA PHE A 152 -24.76 7.35 5.80
C PHE A 152 -25.25 8.77 5.63
N ASN A 153 -24.97 9.44 4.52
CA ASN A 153 -25.22 10.87 4.31
C ASN A 153 -24.58 11.75 5.41
N ILE A 154 -23.33 11.43 5.77
CA ILE A 154 -22.54 12.15 6.78
C ILE A 154 -21.54 13.04 6.07
N ASP A 155 -21.27 14.22 6.66
CA ASP A 155 -20.25 15.13 6.14
C ASP A 155 -18.87 14.48 6.06
N TYR A 156 -18.17 14.74 4.97
CA TYR A 156 -16.85 14.20 4.68
C TYR A 156 -15.84 14.47 5.78
N SER A 157 -15.81 15.69 6.33
CA SER A 157 -14.84 16.07 7.36
C SER A 157 -15.08 15.29 8.67
N VAL A 158 -16.34 15.04 9.01
CA VAL A 158 -16.71 14.23 10.17
C VAL A 158 -16.20 12.79 10.01
N CYS A 159 -16.39 12.21 8.83
CA CYS A 159 -15.88 10.86 8.54
C CYS A 159 -14.35 10.77 8.74
N ILE A 160 -13.59 11.72 8.18
CA ILE A 160 -12.13 11.75 8.32
C ILE A 160 -11.72 11.82 9.79
N ILE A 161 -12.31 12.73 10.55
CA ILE A 161 -11.95 12.94 11.97
C ILE A 161 -12.23 11.68 12.79
N VAL A 162 -13.40 11.10 12.64
CA VAL A 162 -13.77 9.87 13.36
C VAL A 162 -12.82 8.73 13.05
N MET A 163 -12.51 8.53 11.76
CA MET A 163 -11.59 7.47 11.32
C MET A 163 -10.16 7.69 11.82
N ALA A 164 -9.68 8.93 11.79
CA ALA A 164 -8.37 9.32 12.30
C ALA A 164 -8.24 8.99 13.81
N ILE A 165 -9.23 9.36 14.61
CA ILE A 165 -9.26 9.09 16.05
C ILE A 165 -9.28 7.58 16.33
N LEU A 166 -10.18 6.84 15.68
CA LEU A 166 -10.32 5.40 15.91
C LEU A 166 -9.06 4.62 15.53
N THR A 167 -8.43 4.96 14.40
CA THR A 167 -7.16 4.35 14.02
C THR A 167 -6.06 4.65 15.04
N GLY A 168 -5.94 5.90 15.45
CA GLY A 168 -4.95 6.31 16.45
C GLY A 168 -5.07 5.51 17.74
N ILE A 169 -6.28 5.31 18.24
CA ILE A 169 -6.52 4.61 19.52
C ILE A 169 -5.91 3.20 19.52
N TYR A 170 -6.26 2.34 18.55
CA TYR A 170 -5.79 0.96 18.60
C TYR A 170 -4.32 0.77 18.22
N VAL A 171 -3.78 1.60 17.32
CA VAL A 171 -2.37 1.55 16.95
C VAL A 171 -1.48 2.00 18.11
N ILE A 172 -1.83 3.10 18.77
CA ILE A 172 -1.11 3.62 19.94
C ILE A 172 -1.10 2.60 21.08
N ALA A 173 -2.23 1.91 21.31
CA ALA A 173 -2.35 0.94 22.38
C ALA A 173 -1.53 -0.32 22.15
N GLY A 174 -1.66 -0.96 20.97
CA GLY A 174 -1.23 -2.33 20.78
C GLY A 174 -0.04 -2.55 19.84
N GLY A 175 0.44 -1.52 19.12
CA GLY A 175 1.57 -1.62 18.19
C GLY A 175 1.38 -2.67 17.11
N TYR A 176 2.48 -3.28 16.63
CA TYR A 176 2.48 -4.22 15.52
C TYR A 176 1.62 -5.47 15.74
N MET A 177 1.64 -6.07 16.94
CA MET A 177 0.86 -7.28 17.19
C MET A 177 -0.65 -7.02 17.09
N ALA A 178 -1.12 -5.88 17.59
CA ALA A 178 -2.52 -5.49 17.45
C ALA A 178 -2.89 -5.27 15.99
N THR A 179 -2.03 -4.61 15.22
CA THR A 179 -2.28 -4.43 13.78
C THR A 179 -2.34 -5.76 13.06
N ALA A 180 -1.40 -6.70 13.31
CA ALA A 180 -1.37 -8.00 12.65
C ALA A 180 -2.61 -8.87 12.95
N ILE A 181 -3.12 -8.85 14.20
CA ILE A 181 -4.35 -9.58 14.56
C ILE A 181 -5.57 -8.90 13.92
N ASN A 182 -5.64 -7.58 13.98
CA ASN A 182 -6.71 -6.84 13.31
C ASN A 182 -6.69 -7.06 11.79
N ASP A 183 -5.51 -7.05 11.17
CA ASP A 183 -5.33 -7.34 9.75
C ASP A 183 -5.85 -8.73 9.36
N PHE A 184 -5.66 -9.73 10.23
CA PHE A 184 -6.18 -11.07 10.01
C PHE A 184 -7.72 -11.09 10.00
N ILE A 185 -8.36 -10.48 11.00
CA ILE A 185 -9.82 -10.38 11.10
C ILE A 185 -10.38 -9.59 9.91
N GLN A 186 -9.77 -8.45 9.61
CA GLN A 186 -10.15 -7.58 8.51
C GLN A 186 -9.99 -8.26 7.15
N GLY A 187 -8.93 -9.05 6.97
CA GLY A 187 -8.70 -9.79 5.74
C GLY A 187 -9.76 -10.87 5.48
N ILE A 188 -10.25 -11.54 6.52
CA ILE A 188 -11.38 -12.47 6.38
C ILE A 188 -12.64 -11.73 5.93
N ILE A 189 -12.93 -10.57 6.53
CA ILE A 189 -14.04 -9.71 6.14
C ILE A 189 -13.91 -9.28 4.68
N MET A 190 -12.69 -8.91 4.25
CA MET A 190 -12.43 -8.49 2.87
C MET A 190 -12.69 -9.62 1.87
N ILE A 191 -12.26 -10.85 2.15
CA ILE A 191 -12.51 -12.00 1.28
C ILE A 191 -14.03 -12.24 1.11
N ILE A 192 -14.75 -12.31 2.22
CA ILE A 192 -16.20 -12.56 2.20
C ILE A 192 -16.91 -11.39 1.52
N GLY A 193 -16.55 -10.17 1.87
CA GLY A 193 -17.19 -8.96 1.35
C GLY A 193 -17.02 -8.79 -0.16
N ILE A 194 -15.82 -8.99 -0.70
CA ILE A 194 -15.58 -8.82 -2.14
C ILE A 194 -16.35 -9.86 -2.97
N ILE A 195 -16.37 -11.11 -2.52
CA ILE A 195 -17.14 -12.16 -3.19
C ILE A 195 -18.63 -11.82 -3.19
N ALA A 196 -19.18 -11.41 -2.04
CA ALA A 196 -20.59 -11.03 -1.93
C ALA A 196 -20.94 -9.85 -2.85
N VAL A 197 -20.09 -8.84 -2.93
CA VAL A 197 -20.32 -7.66 -3.79
C VAL A 197 -20.24 -8.01 -5.27
N ILE A 198 -19.26 -8.81 -5.69
CA ILE A 198 -19.15 -9.27 -7.10
C ILE A 198 -20.43 -10.01 -7.50
N LEU A 199 -20.86 -10.98 -6.70
CA LEU A 199 -22.06 -11.75 -6.97
C LEU A 199 -23.31 -10.85 -7.05
N ALA A 200 -23.44 -9.90 -6.14
CA ALA A 200 -24.58 -8.98 -6.11
C ALA A 200 -24.61 -8.05 -7.33
N VAL A 201 -23.46 -7.47 -7.70
CA VAL A 201 -23.34 -6.58 -8.86
C VAL A 201 -23.61 -7.33 -10.16
N LEU A 202 -23.03 -8.52 -10.35
CA LEU A 202 -23.28 -9.32 -11.54
C LEU A 202 -24.76 -9.78 -11.63
N ASN A 203 -25.34 -10.22 -10.52
CA ASN A 203 -26.75 -10.61 -10.50
C ASN A 203 -27.68 -9.42 -10.86
N SER A 204 -27.35 -8.20 -10.45
CA SER A 204 -28.10 -7.00 -10.80
C SER A 204 -28.08 -6.69 -12.31
N LYS A 205 -27.13 -7.28 -13.06
CA LYS A 205 -26.97 -7.15 -14.52
C LYS A 205 -27.37 -8.40 -15.30
N GLY A 206 -28.08 -9.33 -14.66
CA GLY A 206 -28.53 -10.59 -15.30
C GLY A 206 -27.50 -11.71 -15.31
N GLY A 207 -26.45 -11.62 -14.47
CA GLY A 207 -25.35 -12.56 -14.37
C GLY A 207 -24.11 -12.17 -15.19
N PHE A 208 -23.06 -12.99 -15.08
CA PHE A 208 -21.78 -12.68 -15.72
C PHE A 208 -21.87 -12.58 -17.25
N VAL A 209 -22.56 -13.53 -17.90
CA VAL A 209 -22.65 -13.55 -19.39
C VAL A 209 -23.37 -12.31 -19.90
N ALA A 210 -24.52 -11.97 -19.32
CA ALA A 210 -25.28 -10.79 -19.72
C ALA A 210 -24.48 -9.47 -19.46
N ALA A 211 -23.76 -9.39 -18.34
CA ALA A 211 -22.90 -8.25 -18.04
C ALA A 211 -21.72 -8.15 -19.02
N TYR A 212 -21.12 -9.27 -19.41
CA TYR A 212 -20.04 -9.33 -20.41
C TYR A 212 -20.53 -8.88 -21.78
N ASP A 213 -21.65 -9.42 -22.24
CA ASP A 213 -22.24 -9.07 -23.55
C ASP A 213 -22.63 -7.58 -23.59
N ALA A 214 -23.22 -7.06 -22.51
CA ALA A 214 -23.51 -5.64 -22.38
C ALA A 214 -22.25 -4.77 -22.43
N LEU A 215 -21.16 -5.20 -21.74
CA LEU A 215 -19.89 -4.47 -21.75
C LEU A 215 -19.21 -4.49 -23.14
N ALA A 216 -19.36 -5.58 -23.90
CA ALA A 216 -18.85 -5.70 -25.25
C ALA A 216 -19.53 -4.73 -26.24
N MET A 217 -20.75 -4.27 -25.92
CA MET A 217 -21.48 -3.28 -26.73
C MET A 217 -21.18 -1.83 -26.34
N VAL A 218 -20.40 -1.61 -25.28
CA VAL A 218 -20.03 -0.24 -24.86
C VAL A 218 -19.02 0.34 -25.83
N GLU A 219 -19.32 1.51 -26.37
CA GLU A 219 -18.45 2.29 -27.26
C GLU A 219 -17.98 3.57 -26.58
N ASP A 220 -16.73 3.93 -26.79
CA ASP A 220 -16.17 5.21 -26.39
C ASP A 220 -15.16 5.68 -27.45
N PRO A 221 -15.65 6.40 -28.48
CA PRO A 221 -14.80 6.86 -29.59
C PRO A 221 -13.68 7.83 -29.15
N SER A 222 -13.79 8.43 -27.96
CA SER A 222 -12.75 9.31 -27.40
C SER A 222 -11.53 8.55 -26.91
N LEU A 223 -11.70 7.27 -26.54
CA LEU A 223 -10.62 6.40 -26.07
C LEU A 223 -10.15 5.43 -27.16
N THR A 224 -11.07 4.85 -27.90
CA THR A 224 -10.75 3.82 -28.91
C THR A 224 -11.86 3.67 -29.95
N LYS A 225 -11.46 3.27 -31.15
CA LYS A 225 -12.40 2.87 -32.23
C LYS A 225 -12.56 1.34 -32.32
N MET A 226 -11.93 0.58 -31.44
CA MET A 226 -11.99 -0.88 -31.43
C MET A 226 -13.35 -1.36 -30.87
N PRO A 227 -14.16 -2.08 -31.64
CA PRO A 227 -15.41 -2.66 -31.13
C PRO A 227 -15.12 -3.67 -30.01
N GLY A 228 -15.96 -3.67 -28.96
CA GLY A 228 -15.80 -4.60 -27.83
C GLY A 228 -14.53 -4.40 -27.01
N ALA A 229 -13.86 -3.25 -27.10
CA ALA A 229 -12.58 -2.99 -26.45
C ALA A 229 -12.62 -3.20 -24.93
N PHE A 230 -13.74 -2.84 -24.27
CA PHE A 230 -13.86 -2.96 -22.81
C PHE A 230 -14.10 -4.40 -22.32
N ALA A 231 -14.49 -5.31 -23.21
CA ALA A 231 -14.58 -6.75 -22.94
C ALA A 231 -13.35 -7.52 -23.49
N SER A 232 -12.41 -6.84 -24.14
CA SER A 232 -11.24 -7.45 -24.76
C SER A 232 -10.16 -7.80 -23.74
N PHE A 233 -9.22 -8.68 -24.14
CA PHE A 233 -8.16 -9.21 -23.30
C PHE A 233 -7.19 -8.14 -22.77
N LEU A 234 -6.80 -7.15 -23.58
CA LEU A 234 -5.85 -6.10 -23.23
C LEU A 234 -6.51 -4.72 -23.03
N GLY A 235 -7.82 -4.62 -23.28
CA GLY A 235 -8.53 -3.36 -23.18
C GLY A 235 -8.12 -2.31 -24.21
N PRO A 236 -8.70 -1.09 -24.13
CA PRO A 236 -8.44 -0.02 -25.09
C PRO A 236 -7.06 0.65 -24.94
N LEU A 237 -6.40 0.54 -23.80
CA LEU A 237 -5.16 1.26 -23.47
C LEU A 237 -4.09 0.31 -22.87
N PRO A 238 -3.51 -0.62 -23.68
CA PRO A 238 -2.60 -1.65 -23.16
C PRO A 238 -1.32 -1.11 -22.51
N PHE A 239 -0.77 -0.02 -23.00
CA PHE A 239 0.44 0.59 -22.45
C PHE A 239 0.19 1.13 -21.02
N ASP A 240 -0.88 1.88 -20.84
CA ASP A 240 -1.24 2.42 -19.53
C ASP A 240 -1.60 1.29 -18.56
N LEU A 241 -2.26 0.23 -19.03
CA LEU A 241 -2.55 -0.96 -18.23
C LEU A 241 -1.26 -1.60 -17.71
N ILE A 242 -0.25 -1.79 -18.58
CA ILE A 242 1.06 -2.34 -18.17
C ILE A 242 1.74 -1.43 -17.15
N CYS A 243 1.70 -0.11 -17.31
CA CYS A 243 2.26 0.83 -16.34
C CYS A 243 1.58 0.71 -14.96
N VAL A 244 0.25 0.56 -14.93
CA VAL A 244 -0.48 0.34 -13.67
C VAL A 244 -0.08 -1.00 -13.04
N VAL A 245 0.01 -2.08 -13.84
CA VAL A 245 0.47 -3.39 -13.35
C VAL A 245 1.87 -3.29 -12.73
N ILE A 246 2.80 -2.62 -13.41
CA ILE A 246 4.17 -2.43 -12.90
C ILE A 246 4.15 -1.64 -11.59
N LEU A 247 3.51 -0.47 -11.57
CA LEU A 247 3.45 0.39 -10.40
C LEU A 247 2.88 -0.37 -9.19
N THR A 248 1.74 -1.05 -9.38
CA THR A 248 1.04 -1.68 -8.26
C THR A 248 1.64 -3.01 -7.84
N SER A 249 2.31 -3.72 -8.73
CA SER A 249 2.89 -5.04 -8.43
C SER A 249 4.34 -4.94 -7.95
N LEU A 250 5.23 -4.31 -8.72
CA LEU A 250 6.62 -4.10 -8.29
C LEU A 250 6.73 -3.09 -7.14
N GLY A 251 5.81 -2.13 -7.06
CA GLY A 251 5.80 -1.14 -5.99
C GLY A 251 5.86 -1.76 -4.60
N THR A 252 5.18 -2.88 -4.37
CA THR A 252 5.17 -3.57 -3.08
C THR A 252 6.58 -3.99 -2.60
N TRP A 253 7.53 -4.20 -3.51
CA TRP A 253 8.88 -4.63 -3.19
C TRP A 253 9.76 -3.52 -2.61
N GLY A 254 9.41 -2.26 -2.87
CA GLY A 254 10.12 -1.08 -2.38
C GLY A 254 9.37 -0.30 -1.30
N LEU A 255 8.18 -0.72 -0.91
CA LEU A 255 7.39 -0.04 0.10
C LEU A 255 7.78 -0.47 1.52
N PRO A 256 8.23 0.46 2.39
CA PRO A 256 8.70 0.12 3.73
C PRO A 256 7.70 -0.67 4.57
N GLN A 257 6.42 -0.30 4.57
CA GLN A 257 5.37 -0.96 5.32
C GLN A 257 5.08 -2.39 4.83
N MET A 258 5.34 -2.69 3.56
CA MET A 258 5.20 -4.03 2.99
C MET A 258 6.37 -4.92 3.39
N VAL A 259 7.57 -4.41 3.16
CA VAL A 259 8.83 -5.11 3.45
C VAL A 259 8.99 -5.40 4.95
N GLN A 260 8.50 -4.51 5.83
CA GLN A 260 8.52 -4.69 7.29
C GLN A 260 7.82 -5.98 7.75
N LYS A 261 6.88 -6.53 6.97
CA LYS A 261 6.21 -7.80 7.31
C LYS A 261 7.21 -8.96 7.31
N PHE A 262 8.20 -8.94 6.43
CA PHE A 262 9.27 -9.94 6.40
C PHE A 262 10.25 -9.81 7.58
N TYR A 263 10.38 -8.61 8.18
CA TYR A 263 11.18 -8.42 9.40
C TYR A 263 10.53 -9.09 10.62
N ALA A 264 9.21 -9.06 10.68
CA ALA A 264 8.41 -9.50 11.83
C ALA A 264 8.12 -11.01 11.83
N ILE A 265 8.26 -11.71 10.70
CA ILE A 265 7.87 -13.12 10.56
C ILE A 265 8.73 -14.05 11.44
N LYS A 266 8.09 -15.00 12.10
CA LYS A 266 8.65 -15.88 13.12
C LYS A 266 9.83 -16.74 12.63
N SER A 267 9.75 -17.34 11.45
CA SER A 267 10.74 -18.28 10.95
C SER A 267 10.80 -18.33 9.43
N GLU A 268 11.89 -18.86 8.86
CA GLU A 268 12.01 -19.07 7.42
C GLU A 268 10.93 -20.05 6.89
N LYS A 269 10.64 -21.12 7.63
CA LYS A 269 9.56 -22.07 7.29
C LYS A 269 8.18 -21.39 7.21
N SER A 270 7.97 -20.35 7.99
CA SER A 270 6.72 -19.57 7.95
C SER A 270 6.55 -18.79 6.64
N ILE A 271 7.63 -18.56 5.88
CA ILE A 271 7.59 -17.85 4.61
C ILE A 271 6.85 -18.66 3.54
N GLU A 272 7.04 -19.96 3.48
CA GLU A 272 6.36 -20.83 2.51
C GLU A 272 4.83 -20.77 2.68
N THR A 273 4.35 -20.94 3.92
CA THR A 273 2.92 -20.79 4.22
C THR A 273 2.44 -19.37 3.93
N GLY A 274 3.22 -18.35 4.30
CA GLY A 274 2.92 -16.97 4.05
C GLY A 274 2.80 -16.65 2.57
N THR A 275 3.66 -17.20 1.73
CA THR A 275 3.63 -17.07 0.27
C THR A 275 2.29 -17.55 -0.31
N ILE A 276 1.86 -18.76 0.05
CA ILE A 276 0.61 -19.35 -0.46
C ILE A 276 -0.59 -18.52 0.01
N VAL A 277 -0.69 -18.27 1.31
CA VAL A 277 -1.84 -17.59 1.90
C VAL A 277 -1.97 -16.15 1.36
N SER A 278 -0.87 -15.40 1.30
CA SER A 278 -0.85 -14.03 0.78
C SER A 278 -1.19 -13.98 -0.72
N THR A 279 -0.73 -14.95 -1.51
CA THR A 279 -1.03 -15.02 -2.95
C THR A 279 -2.51 -15.32 -3.19
N VAL A 280 -3.07 -16.31 -2.49
CA VAL A 280 -4.51 -16.63 -2.58
C VAL A 280 -5.36 -15.42 -2.17
N PHE A 281 -4.98 -14.74 -1.10
CA PHE A 281 -5.63 -13.51 -0.67
C PHE A 281 -5.60 -12.44 -1.79
N ALA A 282 -4.46 -12.21 -2.42
CA ALA A 282 -4.30 -11.23 -3.49
C ALA A 282 -5.14 -11.59 -4.74
N VAL A 283 -5.20 -12.87 -5.12
CA VAL A 283 -6.06 -13.34 -6.23
C VAL A 283 -7.53 -12.99 -5.96
N ILE A 284 -8.02 -13.32 -4.76
CA ILE A 284 -9.44 -13.13 -4.42
C ILE A 284 -9.74 -11.64 -4.24
N VAL A 285 -8.96 -10.94 -3.43
CA VAL A 285 -9.30 -9.57 -3.02
C VAL A 285 -8.87 -8.56 -4.08
N ALA A 286 -7.59 -8.52 -4.46
CA ALA A 286 -7.13 -7.59 -5.49
C ALA A 286 -7.72 -7.95 -6.87
N GLY A 287 -7.63 -9.22 -7.27
CA GLY A 287 -8.23 -9.70 -8.52
C GLY A 287 -9.72 -9.42 -8.59
N GLY A 288 -10.46 -9.73 -7.52
CA GLY A 288 -11.88 -9.48 -7.41
C GLY A 288 -12.27 -8.00 -7.55
N CYS A 289 -11.49 -7.09 -6.96
CA CYS A 289 -11.81 -5.66 -7.05
C CYS A 289 -11.61 -5.08 -8.44
N TYR A 290 -10.50 -5.39 -9.10
CA TYR A 290 -10.29 -4.94 -10.47
C TYR A 290 -11.25 -5.58 -11.46
N PHE A 291 -11.59 -6.87 -11.25
CA PHE A 291 -12.63 -7.54 -12.00
C PHE A 291 -13.99 -6.84 -11.84
N LEU A 292 -14.40 -6.54 -10.61
CA LEU A 292 -15.62 -5.80 -10.30
C LEU A 292 -15.63 -4.43 -11.01
N GLY A 293 -14.55 -3.67 -10.86
CA GLY A 293 -14.38 -2.34 -11.47
C GLY A 293 -14.54 -2.36 -12.98
N GLY A 294 -14.14 -3.47 -13.65
CA GLY A 294 -14.25 -3.66 -15.09
C GLY A 294 -15.67 -3.52 -15.65
N PHE A 295 -16.69 -3.72 -14.81
CA PHE A 295 -18.10 -3.52 -15.17
C PHE A 295 -18.63 -2.11 -14.90
N GLY A 296 -17.78 -1.17 -14.45
CA GLY A 296 -18.18 0.19 -14.09
C GLY A 296 -18.93 0.94 -15.19
N ARG A 297 -18.57 0.70 -16.47
CA ARG A 297 -19.23 1.32 -17.64
C ARG A 297 -20.67 0.87 -17.89
N LEU A 298 -21.14 -0.16 -17.20
CA LEU A 298 -22.55 -0.57 -17.24
C LEU A 298 -23.48 0.27 -16.35
N TYR A 299 -22.91 1.29 -15.71
CA TYR A 299 -23.63 2.21 -14.83
C TYR A 299 -23.59 3.62 -15.42
N ASP A 300 -24.70 4.36 -15.24
CA ASP A 300 -24.83 5.72 -15.73
C ASP A 300 -24.10 6.70 -14.82
N ILE A 301 -22.87 7.04 -15.19
CA ILE A 301 -21.96 7.90 -14.42
C ILE A 301 -21.30 8.90 -15.36
N ASP A 302 -21.42 10.18 -15.04
CA ASP A 302 -20.68 11.23 -15.71
C ASP A 302 -19.31 11.42 -15.03
N VAL A 303 -18.31 10.65 -15.46
CA VAL A 303 -16.96 10.75 -14.89
C VAL A 303 -16.26 12.10 -15.13
N ALA A 304 -16.72 12.88 -16.11
CA ALA A 304 -16.22 14.24 -16.33
C ALA A 304 -16.68 15.21 -15.24
N LYS A 305 -17.87 14.98 -14.70
CA LYS A 305 -18.48 15.79 -13.64
C LYS A 305 -18.14 15.22 -12.24
N ASP A 306 -18.37 13.90 -12.06
CA ASP A 306 -18.37 13.26 -10.74
C ASP A 306 -17.00 12.65 -10.38
N GLY A 307 -16.10 12.52 -11.38
CA GLY A 307 -14.79 11.90 -11.24
C GLY A 307 -14.84 10.37 -11.23
N TYR A 308 -13.68 9.75 -11.43
CA TYR A 308 -13.55 8.28 -11.42
C TYR A 308 -13.84 7.65 -10.05
N ASP A 309 -13.67 8.39 -8.98
CA ASP A 309 -13.90 7.91 -7.62
C ASP A 309 -15.39 7.71 -7.31
N ALA A 310 -16.30 8.16 -8.19
CA ALA A 310 -17.74 7.94 -8.11
C ALA A 310 -18.17 6.58 -8.70
N VAL A 311 -17.32 5.91 -9.49
CA VAL A 311 -17.68 4.69 -10.22
C VAL A 311 -18.11 3.57 -9.27
N ILE A 312 -17.28 3.20 -8.32
CA ILE A 312 -17.62 2.10 -7.39
C ILE A 312 -18.81 2.45 -6.48
N PRO A 313 -18.88 3.64 -5.86
CA PRO A 313 -20.10 4.06 -5.15
C PRO A 313 -21.38 3.89 -5.95
N ALA A 314 -21.41 4.33 -7.21
CA ALA A 314 -22.61 4.20 -8.08
C ALA A 314 -22.96 2.75 -8.41
N MET A 315 -21.96 1.87 -8.54
CA MET A 315 -22.20 0.43 -8.76
C MET A 315 -22.90 -0.24 -7.58
N ILE A 316 -22.64 0.23 -6.35
CA ILE A 316 -23.16 -0.37 -5.11
C ILE A 316 -24.38 0.35 -4.54
N GLU A 317 -24.67 1.58 -4.94
CA GLU A 317 -25.75 2.40 -4.39
C GLU A 317 -27.13 1.73 -4.47
N LYS A 318 -27.38 0.97 -5.55
CA LYS A 318 -28.65 0.28 -5.79
C LYS A 318 -28.73 -1.12 -5.15
N LEU A 319 -27.70 -1.54 -4.43
CA LEU A 319 -27.72 -2.82 -3.71
C LEU A 319 -28.61 -2.75 -2.47
N SER A 320 -28.98 -3.90 -1.93
CA SER A 320 -29.77 -3.96 -0.69
C SER A 320 -29.07 -3.27 0.48
N PRO A 321 -29.79 -2.69 1.45
CA PRO A 321 -29.21 -2.05 2.62
C PRO A 321 -28.24 -2.93 3.41
N PHE A 322 -28.45 -4.24 3.40
CA PHE A 322 -27.55 -5.21 4.02
C PHE A 322 -26.23 -5.30 3.25
N LEU A 323 -26.26 -5.41 1.92
CA LEU A 323 -25.07 -5.48 1.09
C LEU A 323 -24.26 -4.18 1.15
N ILE A 324 -24.94 -3.02 1.17
CA ILE A 324 -24.25 -1.74 1.41
C ILE A 324 -23.52 -1.75 2.75
N ALA A 325 -24.13 -2.30 3.81
CA ALA A 325 -23.45 -2.43 5.09
C ALA A 325 -22.21 -3.34 5.03
N VAL A 326 -22.31 -4.47 4.31
CA VAL A 326 -21.16 -5.37 4.06
C VAL A 326 -20.04 -4.64 3.32
N VAL A 327 -20.36 -3.86 2.28
CA VAL A 327 -19.37 -3.05 1.55
C VAL A 327 -18.70 -2.02 2.45
N VAL A 328 -19.47 -1.34 3.29
CA VAL A 328 -18.91 -0.36 4.25
C VAL A 328 -17.90 -1.02 5.18
N ILE A 329 -18.23 -2.19 5.75
CA ILE A 329 -17.30 -2.92 6.62
C ILE A 329 -16.09 -3.46 5.86
N LEU A 330 -16.27 -3.93 4.61
CA LEU A 330 -15.16 -4.33 3.74
C LEU A 330 -14.17 -3.18 3.53
N VAL A 331 -14.66 -2.00 3.15
CA VAL A 331 -13.81 -0.84 2.85
C VAL A 331 -13.19 -0.24 4.11
N LEU A 332 -13.92 -0.29 5.24
CA LEU A 332 -13.34 0.01 6.55
C LEU A 332 -12.18 -0.92 6.87
N SER A 333 -12.40 -2.23 6.74
CA SER A 333 -11.38 -3.24 6.97
C SER A 333 -10.14 -2.98 6.12
N ALA A 334 -10.34 -2.77 4.82
CA ALA A 334 -9.27 -2.47 3.87
C ALA A 334 -8.51 -1.18 4.20
N SER A 335 -9.20 -0.14 4.64
CA SER A 335 -8.56 1.15 4.94
C SER A 335 -7.84 1.15 6.28
N MET A 336 -8.46 0.57 7.30
CA MET A 336 -7.91 0.55 8.66
C MET A 336 -6.62 -0.28 8.75
N SER A 337 -6.57 -1.44 8.06
CA SER A 337 -5.38 -2.29 7.99
C SER A 337 -4.19 -1.58 7.32
N THR A 338 -4.45 -0.93 6.18
CA THR A 338 -3.41 -0.15 5.50
C THR A 338 -2.98 1.05 6.34
N LEU A 339 -3.94 1.81 6.87
CA LEU A 339 -3.68 3.02 7.65
C LEU A 339 -2.83 2.73 8.90
N SER A 340 -3.13 1.65 9.63
CA SER A 340 -2.34 1.24 10.79
C SER A 340 -0.89 0.91 10.43
N SER A 341 -0.68 0.24 9.30
CA SER A 341 0.66 -0.08 8.81
C SER A 341 1.45 1.16 8.40
N LEU A 342 0.82 2.12 7.71
CA LEU A 342 1.46 3.38 7.29
C LEU A 342 1.86 4.23 8.51
N VAL A 343 0.95 4.38 9.45
CA VAL A 343 1.14 5.19 10.66
C VAL A 343 2.24 4.61 11.54
N LEU A 344 2.24 3.28 11.74
CA LEU A 344 3.27 2.59 12.51
C LEU A 344 4.64 2.71 11.84
N THR A 345 4.72 2.47 10.54
CA THR A 345 5.98 2.57 9.77
C THR A 345 6.53 3.98 9.79
N SER A 346 5.70 4.99 9.52
CA SER A 346 6.11 6.39 9.49
C SER A 346 6.64 6.86 10.86
N SER A 347 5.90 6.57 11.94
CA SER A 347 6.26 7.00 13.28
C SER A 347 7.50 6.29 13.83
N SER A 348 7.64 4.98 13.58
CA SER A 348 8.81 4.22 14.00
C SER A 348 10.06 4.66 13.25
N THR A 349 9.96 4.84 11.94
CA THR A 349 11.05 5.33 11.09
C THR A 349 11.53 6.71 11.55
N LEU A 350 10.63 7.66 11.75
CA LEU A 350 11.00 9.01 12.19
C LEU A 350 11.66 8.99 13.58
N THR A 351 11.13 8.20 14.50
CA THR A 351 11.66 8.10 15.87
C THR A 351 13.03 7.41 15.92
N LEU A 352 13.14 6.23 15.29
CA LEU A 352 14.32 5.38 15.42
C LEU A 352 15.46 5.82 14.50
N ASP A 353 15.14 6.36 13.32
CA ASP A 353 16.12 6.58 12.27
C ASP A 353 16.52 8.05 12.12
N LEU A 354 15.61 8.99 12.49
CA LEU A 354 15.92 10.42 12.44
C LEU A 354 16.20 10.99 13.84
N ILE A 355 15.29 10.79 14.81
CA ILE A 355 15.38 11.45 16.12
C ILE A 355 16.46 10.81 16.99
N LYS A 356 16.40 9.48 17.15
CA LYS A 356 17.34 8.73 17.99
C LYS A 356 18.75 8.78 17.39
N GLY A 357 19.70 9.22 18.16
CA GLY A 357 21.11 9.29 17.77
C GLY A 357 21.49 10.53 16.97
N ASN A 358 20.58 11.19 16.25
CA ASN A 358 20.86 12.41 15.48
C ASN A 358 20.43 13.68 16.22
N ILE A 359 19.21 13.70 16.75
CA ILE A 359 18.66 14.86 17.49
C ILE A 359 18.81 14.64 18.99
N VAL A 360 18.39 13.45 19.46
CA VAL A 360 18.50 13.04 20.86
C VAL A 360 19.52 11.92 20.98
N LYS A 361 20.72 12.22 21.50
CA LYS A 361 21.87 11.29 21.56
C LYS A 361 21.58 10.03 22.40
N LYS A 362 20.86 10.17 23.52
CA LYS A 362 20.51 9.05 24.41
C LYS A 362 18.99 9.02 24.58
N MET A 363 18.37 7.94 24.16
CA MET A 363 16.92 7.74 24.21
C MET A 363 16.64 6.31 24.66
N ASP A 364 16.14 6.17 25.88
CA ASP A 364 15.69 4.89 26.42
C ASP A 364 14.42 4.38 25.72
N ASP A 365 14.10 3.11 25.87
CA ASP A 365 12.96 2.48 25.19
C ASP A 365 11.64 3.18 25.53
N LYS A 366 11.46 3.61 26.76
CA LYS A 366 10.24 4.32 27.18
C LYS A 366 10.07 5.64 26.44
N LYS A 367 11.14 6.42 26.30
CA LYS A 367 11.14 7.67 25.53
C LYS A 367 10.92 7.41 24.04
N GLN A 368 11.53 6.36 23.47
CA GLN A 368 11.31 5.97 22.10
C GLN A 368 9.82 5.63 21.86
N LEU A 369 9.20 4.82 22.73
CA LEU A 369 7.79 4.46 22.62
C LEU A 369 6.86 5.68 22.73
N ILE A 370 7.12 6.59 23.68
CA ILE A 370 6.33 7.82 23.81
C ILE A 370 6.47 8.68 22.55
N THR A 371 7.68 8.85 22.05
CA THR A 371 7.95 9.64 20.86
C THR A 371 7.26 9.04 19.62
N MET A 372 7.31 7.71 19.43
CA MET A 372 6.57 7.04 18.37
C MET A 372 5.06 7.31 18.47
N ARG A 373 4.48 7.21 19.66
CA ARG A 373 3.05 7.48 19.88
C ARG A 373 2.68 8.93 19.56
N VAL A 374 3.54 9.88 19.88
CA VAL A 374 3.35 11.30 19.51
C VAL A 374 3.41 11.48 18.00
N PHE A 375 4.37 10.85 17.32
CA PHE A 375 4.45 10.93 15.86
C PHE A 375 3.31 10.21 15.15
N ILE A 376 2.71 9.17 15.73
CA ILE A 376 1.47 8.59 15.24
C ILE A 376 0.38 9.66 15.16
N VAL A 377 0.18 10.41 16.23
CA VAL A 377 -0.85 11.48 16.29
C VAL A 377 -0.54 12.58 15.26
N ILE A 378 0.72 13.04 15.20
CA ILE A 378 1.15 14.08 14.27
C ILE A 378 0.95 13.64 12.82
N PHE A 379 1.37 12.43 12.47
CA PHE A 379 1.25 11.90 11.11
C PHE A 379 -0.22 11.76 10.68
N ILE A 380 -1.07 11.24 11.56
CA ILE A 380 -2.52 11.13 11.34
C ILE A 380 -3.12 12.52 11.13
N ALA A 381 -2.79 13.49 11.98
CA ALA A 381 -3.32 14.85 11.89
C ALA A 381 -2.93 15.54 10.57
N ILE A 382 -1.67 15.47 10.17
CA ILE A 382 -1.18 16.04 8.90
C ILE A 382 -1.91 15.39 7.71
N SER A 383 -2.01 14.07 7.69
CA SER A 383 -2.66 13.33 6.62
C SER A 383 -4.15 13.65 6.51
N ALA A 384 -4.85 13.77 7.64
CA ALA A 384 -6.25 14.14 7.68
C ALA A 384 -6.49 15.59 7.17
N VAL A 385 -5.63 16.54 7.58
CA VAL A 385 -5.69 17.93 7.09
C VAL A 385 -5.49 17.97 5.58
N ILE A 386 -4.50 17.26 5.03
CA ILE A 386 -4.25 17.20 3.60
C ILE A 386 -5.45 16.61 2.86
N ALA A 387 -6.05 15.52 3.39
CA ALA A 387 -7.25 14.94 2.80
C ALA A 387 -8.42 15.94 2.77
N MET A 388 -8.63 16.70 3.84
CA MET A 388 -9.68 17.74 3.90
C MET A 388 -9.44 18.90 2.91
N VAL A 389 -8.19 19.34 2.77
CA VAL A 389 -7.82 20.38 1.80
C VAL A 389 -8.04 19.90 0.37
N GLN A 390 -7.64 18.69 0.05
CA GLN A 390 -7.79 18.12 -1.28
C GLN A 390 -9.26 17.90 -1.69
N TYR A 391 -10.10 17.51 -0.76
CA TYR A 391 -11.54 17.35 -1.01
C TYR A 391 -12.18 18.66 -1.48
N LYS A 392 -11.77 19.79 -0.90
CA LYS A 392 -12.27 21.12 -1.25
C LYS A 392 -11.73 21.63 -2.59
N SER A 393 -10.54 21.19 -3.01
CA SER A 393 -9.88 21.70 -4.22
C SER A 393 -10.21 20.91 -5.49
N SER A 394 -10.87 19.77 -5.41
CA SER A 394 -11.26 18.85 -6.51
C SER A 394 -10.18 18.55 -7.55
N VAL A 395 -8.90 18.75 -7.22
CA VAL A 395 -7.79 18.79 -8.18
C VAL A 395 -7.13 17.43 -8.42
N THR A 396 -7.28 16.46 -7.50
CA THR A 396 -6.51 15.22 -7.59
C THR A 396 -7.37 14.00 -7.25
N PHE A 397 -7.40 13.03 -8.18
CA PHE A 397 -8.04 11.72 -7.96
C PHE A 397 -7.28 10.89 -6.95
N ILE A 398 -7.96 10.02 -6.22
CA ILE A 398 -7.39 9.12 -5.21
C ILE A 398 -6.20 8.32 -5.78
N ALA A 399 -6.36 7.76 -6.98
CA ALA A 399 -5.33 6.96 -7.63
C ALA A 399 -4.03 7.74 -7.93
N GLN A 400 -4.13 9.04 -8.21
CA GLN A 400 -2.95 9.87 -8.48
C GLN A 400 -2.11 10.10 -7.22
N LEU A 401 -2.74 10.33 -6.08
CA LEU A 401 -2.04 10.50 -4.80
C LEU A 401 -1.24 9.26 -4.40
N MET A 402 -1.85 8.09 -4.55
CA MET A 402 -1.17 6.84 -4.34
C MET A 402 -0.04 6.65 -5.37
N GLY A 403 -0.26 7.00 -6.64
CA GLY A 403 0.75 6.96 -7.70
C GLY A 403 1.99 7.79 -7.38
N ILE A 404 1.80 9.00 -6.84
CA ILE A 404 2.90 9.86 -6.39
C ILE A 404 3.67 9.22 -5.24
N SER A 405 2.96 8.74 -4.21
CA SER A 405 3.58 8.10 -3.05
C SER A 405 4.34 6.83 -3.42
N TRP A 406 3.70 5.93 -4.13
CA TRP A 406 4.31 4.65 -4.52
C TRP A 406 5.43 4.84 -5.53
N GLY A 407 5.26 5.75 -6.49
CA GLY A 407 6.31 6.10 -7.45
C GLY A 407 7.56 6.63 -6.78
N ALA A 408 7.43 7.50 -5.78
CA ALA A 408 8.56 8.04 -5.05
C ALA A 408 9.21 7.00 -4.12
N LEU A 409 8.42 6.30 -3.30
CA LEU A 409 8.95 5.32 -2.34
C LEU A 409 9.57 4.11 -3.05
N ALA A 410 8.82 3.46 -3.92
CA ALA A 410 9.33 2.28 -4.61
C ALA A 410 10.36 2.67 -5.68
N GLY A 411 10.22 3.83 -6.34
CA GLY A 411 11.24 4.36 -7.24
C GLY A 411 12.57 4.61 -6.54
N ALA A 412 12.54 5.10 -5.29
CA ALA A 412 13.75 5.28 -4.50
C ALA A 412 14.30 3.95 -3.95
N PHE A 413 13.43 3.08 -3.40
CA PHE A 413 13.88 1.97 -2.53
C PHE A 413 13.93 0.61 -3.21
N LEU A 414 13.10 0.32 -4.22
CA LEU A 414 12.97 -1.02 -4.82
C LEU A 414 14.32 -1.58 -5.28
N ALA A 415 14.98 -0.89 -6.20
CA ALA A 415 16.24 -1.36 -6.77
C ALA A 415 17.37 -1.40 -5.73
N PRO A 416 17.63 -0.35 -4.93
CA PRO A 416 18.61 -0.42 -3.85
C PRO A 416 18.35 -1.55 -2.88
N PHE A 417 17.09 -1.80 -2.50
CA PHE A 417 16.74 -2.84 -1.54
C PHE A 417 17.01 -4.25 -2.08
N ILE A 418 16.50 -4.56 -3.28
CA ILE A 418 16.73 -5.88 -3.91
C ILE A 418 18.22 -6.14 -4.08
N TYR A 419 18.94 -5.22 -4.71
CA TYR A 419 20.36 -5.42 -4.95
C TYR A 419 21.17 -5.51 -3.66
N SER A 420 20.77 -4.78 -2.60
CA SER A 420 21.43 -4.88 -1.29
C SER A 420 21.30 -6.25 -0.63
N LEU A 421 20.22 -6.99 -0.93
CA LEU A 421 20.00 -8.35 -0.43
C LEU A 421 20.75 -9.43 -1.22
N TYR A 422 21.02 -9.18 -2.51
CA TYR A 422 21.52 -10.20 -3.43
C TYR A 422 22.94 -9.96 -3.93
N TRP A 423 23.37 -8.71 -4.02
CA TRP A 423 24.62 -8.37 -4.67
C TRP A 423 25.60 -7.65 -3.74
N LYS A 424 26.76 -8.27 -3.52
CA LYS A 424 27.85 -7.72 -2.70
C LYS A 424 28.42 -6.41 -3.26
N GLY A 425 28.26 -6.16 -4.57
CA GLY A 425 28.85 -5.02 -5.30
C GLY A 425 28.11 -3.69 -5.24
N VAL A 426 26.97 -3.60 -4.55
CA VAL A 426 26.22 -2.33 -4.43
C VAL A 426 26.99 -1.30 -3.62
N THR A 427 26.99 -0.04 -4.10
CA THR A 427 27.71 1.06 -3.47
C THR A 427 26.79 2.08 -2.81
N LYS A 428 27.32 2.82 -1.81
CA LYS A 428 26.60 3.93 -1.17
C LYS A 428 26.14 4.98 -2.19
N SER A 429 27.02 5.30 -3.15
CA SER A 429 26.75 6.30 -4.19
C SER A 429 25.58 5.89 -5.07
N ALA A 430 25.48 4.59 -5.44
CA ALA A 430 24.38 4.10 -6.24
C ALA A 430 23.04 4.23 -5.52
N VAL A 431 23.02 3.94 -4.22
CA VAL A 431 21.80 4.10 -3.39
C VAL A 431 21.37 5.57 -3.32
N ILE A 432 22.34 6.49 -3.07
CA ILE A 432 22.06 7.94 -3.01
C ILE A 432 21.53 8.44 -4.36
N VAL A 433 22.20 8.09 -5.46
CA VAL A 433 21.78 8.49 -6.81
C VAL A 433 20.36 8.01 -7.09
N ASN A 434 20.04 6.76 -6.74
CA ASN A 434 18.68 6.22 -6.95
C ASN A 434 17.63 6.90 -6.06
N PHE A 435 17.97 7.26 -4.82
CA PHE A 435 17.07 8.03 -3.94
C PHE A 435 16.75 9.40 -4.54
N ILE A 436 17.79 10.12 -5.01
CA ILE A 436 17.63 11.43 -5.65
C ILE A 436 16.84 11.29 -6.95
N PHE A 437 17.15 10.30 -7.78
CA PHE A 437 16.43 10.06 -9.03
C PHE A 437 14.96 9.72 -8.78
N GLY A 438 14.66 8.76 -7.92
CA GLY A 438 13.31 8.31 -7.62
C GLY A 438 12.42 9.42 -7.07
N CYS A 439 12.88 10.08 -6.00
CA CYS A 439 12.14 11.19 -5.41
C CYS A 439 12.12 12.42 -6.32
N GLY A 440 13.24 12.78 -6.93
CA GLY A 440 13.39 13.95 -7.78
C GLY A 440 12.47 13.89 -9.00
N LEU A 441 12.41 12.75 -9.69
CA LEU A 441 11.54 12.58 -10.86
C LEU A 441 10.05 12.71 -10.48
N MET A 442 9.64 12.11 -9.38
CA MET A 442 8.25 12.18 -8.92
C MET A 442 7.86 13.59 -8.42
N ILE A 443 8.76 14.29 -7.71
CA ILE A 443 8.54 15.69 -7.32
C ILE A 443 8.43 16.57 -8.56
N THR A 444 9.31 16.39 -9.54
CA THR A 444 9.28 17.16 -10.79
C THR A 444 7.98 16.88 -11.57
N ASN A 445 7.53 15.62 -11.61
CA ASN A 445 6.24 15.28 -12.22
C ASN A 445 5.08 15.98 -11.52
N MET A 446 5.11 16.08 -10.19
CA MET A 446 4.06 16.75 -9.43
C MET A 446 4.02 18.27 -9.65
N VAL A 447 5.19 18.91 -9.74
CA VAL A 447 5.29 20.40 -9.80
C VAL A 447 5.30 20.91 -11.24
N ALA A 448 5.92 20.21 -12.15
CA ALA A 448 6.20 20.65 -13.52
C ALA A 448 5.94 19.56 -14.57
N LYS A 449 4.79 18.86 -14.47
CA LYS A 449 4.44 17.73 -15.34
C LYS A 449 4.51 18.05 -16.84
N SER A 450 4.32 19.31 -17.22
CA SER A 450 4.32 19.76 -18.63
C SER A 450 5.68 19.66 -19.33
N ILE A 451 6.77 19.55 -18.58
CA ILE A 451 8.11 19.33 -19.18
C ILE A 451 8.33 17.87 -19.66
N PHE A 452 7.47 16.96 -19.19
CA PHE A 452 7.56 15.55 -19.56
C PHE A 452 6.78 15.25 -20.86
N PRO A 453 7.20 14.22 -21.60
CA PRO A 453 6.38 13.65 -22.67
C PRO A 453 5.00 13.24 -22.12
N VAL A 454 3.96 13.32 -22.94
CA VAL A 454 2.55 13.10 -22.51
C VAL A 454 2.38 11.80 -21.72
N TRP A 455 3.02 10.71 -22.15
CA TRP A 455 2.93 9.41 -21.48
C TRP A 455 3.55 9.38 -20.06
N LEU A 456 4.51 10.27 -19.76
CA LEU A 456 5.14 10.40 -18.45
C LEU A 456 4.45 11.45 -17.53
N GLN A 457 3.50 12.20 -18.05
CA GLN A 457 2.78 13.20 -17.24
C GLN A 457 1.85 12.57 -16.19
N SER A 458 1.42 11.32 -16.43
CA SER A 458 0.70 10.54 -15.42
C SER A 458 1.65 10.14 -14.29
N PRO A 459 1.33 10.43 -13.01
CA PRO A 459 2.12 9.96 -11.87
C PRO A 459 2.30 8.44 -11.84
N ILE A 460 1.35 7.70 -12.39
CA ILE A 460 1.37 6.23 -12.46
C ILE A 460 2.43 5.76 -13.44
N ASN A 461 2.41 6.30 -14.66
CA ASN A 461 3.39 5.95 -15.69
C ASN A 461 4.80 6.41 -15.29
N CYS A 462 4.89 7.61 -14.71
CA CYS A 462 6.14 8.15 -14.16
C CYS A 462 6.70 7.25 -13.05
N GLY A 463 5.85 6.79 -12.12
CA GLY A 463 6.23 5.89 -11.05
C GLY A 463 6.71 4.52 -11.57
N ALA A 464 6.00 3.93 -12.53
CA ALA A 464 6.42 2.68 -13.17
C ALA A 464 7.78 2.84 -13.87
N PHE A 465 7.98 3.93 -14.61
CA PHE A 465 9.25 4.25 -15.26
C PHE A 465 10.38 4.41 -14.24
N THR A 466 10.12 5.12 -13.15
CA THR A 466 11.10 5.37 -12.09
C THR A 466 11.60 4.07 -11.46
N MET A 467 10.70 3.13 -11.19
CA MET A 467 11.06 1.81 -10.65
C MET A 467 11.94 1.01 -11.62
N LEU A 468 11.55 0.95 -12.90
CA LEU A 468 12.31 0.21 -13.92
C LEU A 468 13.67 0.85 -14.19
N ALA A 469 13.73 2.18 -14.26
CA ALA A 469 14.99 2.90 -14.43
C ALA A 469 15.94 2.65 -13.25
N GLY A 470 15.42 2.61 -12.02
CA GLY A 470 16.22 2.30 -10.84
C GLY A 470 16.92 0.95 -10.91
N LEU A 471 16.27 -0.07 -11.50
CA LEU A 471 16.89 -1.40 -11.71
C LEU A 471 18.12 -1.34 -12.63
N ILE A 472 18.22 -0.32 -13.47
CA ILE A 472 19.39 -0.08 -14.35
C ILE A 472 20.38 0.86 -13.68
N ILE A 473 19.90 1.94 -13.05
CA ILE A 473 20.76 2.96 -12.44
C ILE A 473 21.62 2.37 -11.33
N VAL A 474 21.05 1.56 -10.42
CA VAL A 474 21.79 1.02 -9.30
C VAL A 474 22.97 0.15 -9.72
N PRO A 475 22.84 -0.84 -10.64
CA PRO A 475 23.99 -1.59 -11.12
C PRO A 475 25.01 -0.72 -11.84
N VAL A 476 24.58 0.13 -12.78
CA VAL A 476 25.47 0.98 -13.56
C VAL A 476 26.32 1.87 -12.65
N VAL A 477 25.68 2.60 -11.75
CA VAL A 477 26.40 3.49 -10.81
C VAL A 477 27.27 2.68 -9.84
N SER A 478 26.82 1.50 -9.42
CA SER A 478 27.64 0.64 -8.54
C SER A 478 28.91 0.14 -9.22
N LEU A 479 28.90 -0.08 -10.54
CA LEU A 479 30.10 -0.53 -11.29
C LEU A 479 31.18 0.55 -11.40
N ILE A 480 30.79 1.82 -11.44
CA ILE A 480 31.69 2.96 -11.67
C ILE A 480 32.05 3.75 -10.42
N THR A 481 31.50 3.39 -9.26
CA THR A 481 31.75 4.10 -7.98
C THR A 481 32.52 3.24 -6.99
N PRO A 482 33.20 3.88 -6.00
CA PRO A 482 33.99 3.17 -4.99
C PRO A 482 33.19 2.13 -4.24
N LYS A 483 33.73 0.93 -4.11
CA LYS A 483 33.10 -0.18 -3.38
C LYS A 483 33.20 0.04 -1.86
N LEU A 484 32.33 -0.64 -1.13
CA LEU A 484 32.45 -0.77 0.32
C LEU A 484 33.70 -1.59 0.68
N LYS A 485 34.17 -1.41 1.90
CA LYS A 485 35.28 -2.24 2.44
C LYS A 485 34.85 -3.71 2.43
N ALA A 486 35.77 -4.60 2.01
CA ALA A 486 35.51 -6.03 1.89
C ALA A 486 35.01 -6.64 3.22
N GLU A 487 35.66 -6.29 4.33
CA GLU A 487 35.30 -6.73 5.68
C GLU A 487 33.83 -6.44 6.02
N LYS A 488 33.34 -5.23 5.69
CA LYS A 488 31.95 -4.84 5.94
C LYS A 488 30.98 -5.62 5.05
N VAL A 489 31.35 -5.88 3.82
CA VAL A 489 30.54 -6.66 2.89
C VAL A 489 30.43 -8.12 3.36
N GLU A 490 31.53 -8.72 3.78
CA GLU A 490 31.56 -10.08 4.31
C GLU A 490 30.77 -10.20 5.61
N GLU A 491 30.96 -9.28 6.57
CA GLU A 491 30.16 -9.20 7.80
C GLU A 491 28.66 -9.25 7.51
N VAL A 492 28.17 -8.41 6.59
CA VAL A 492 26.76 -8.30 6.27
C VAL A 492 26.23 -9.56 5.57
N PHE A 493 27.01 -10.18 4.69
CA PHE A 493 26.58 -11.36 3.94
C PHE A 493 26.85 -12.70 4.64
N ALA A 494 27.60 -12.71 5.75
CA ALA A 494 27.86 -13.91 6.55
C ALA A 494 26.59 -14.65 6.94
N CYS A 495 25.49 -13.93 7.14
CA CYS A 495 24.18 -14.52 7.45
C CYS A 495 23.62 -15.51 6.41
N TYR A 496 24.19 -15.54 5.21
CA TYR A 496 23.77 -16.48 4.15
C TYR A 496 24.72 -17.67 3.97
N GLU A 497 25.87 -17.65 4.63
CA GLU A 497 26.93 -18.66 4.53
C GLU A 497 26.82 -19.74 5.64
N GLU A 498 26.06 -19.45 6.72
CA GLU A 498 25.88 -20.34 7.89
C GLU A 498 24.88 -21.49 7.69
N LYS A 499 24.68 -21.99 6.46
CA LYS A 499 23.83 -23.17 6.24
C LYS A 499 24.47 -24.21 5.36
#